data_b1ccb2e89b3b1346fce0a22315c28b4f
#
_entry.id   b1ccb2e89b3b1346fce0a22315c28b4f
#
_cell.length_a   1.000
_cell.length_b   1.000
_cell.length_c   1.000
_cell.angle_alpha   90.00
_cell.angle_beta   90.00
_cell.angle_gamma   90.00
#
_symmetry.space_group_name_H-M   'P 1'
#
loop_
_entity.id
_entity.type
_entity.pdbx_description
1 polymer ?
#
loop_
_entity_poly.entity_id
_entity_poly.type
_entity_poly.pdbx_seq_one_letter_code
_entity_poly.pdbx_strand_id
1 'polypeptide(L)'
;MFDSETFSALASPKRLQVLEWLKDPRAHFPPQRDGDLVEDGVCVIFIADKLGVAQPTATAHLKALARAGLVTSKRVGQWTFYKRDEKAIAALKREIRTEL
;
A
#
# COMPACT_ATOMS: atom_id res chain seq x y z
N MET A 1 0.55 4.36 21.12
CA MET A 1 0.57 2.87 21.10
C MET A 1 -0.07 2.34 19.83
N PHE A 2 0.51 1.32 19.24
CA PHE A 2 -0.11 0.73 18.06
C PHE A 2 -1.20 -0.25 18.46
N ASP A 3 -2.17 -0.40 17.55
CA ASP A 3 -3.27 -1.31 17.75
C ASP A 3 -3.01 -2.66 17.07
N SER A 4 -3.86 -3.63 17.38
CA SER A 4 -3.74 -4.97 16.78
C SER A 4 -4.04 -4.97 15.30
N GLU A 5 -4.81 -4.02 14.81
CA GLU A 5 -5.10 -3.92 13.37
C GLU A 5 -3.85 -3.55 12.57
N THR A 6 -3.02 -2.65 13.10
CA THR A 6 -1.75 -2.28 12.49
C THR A 6 -0.81 -3.49 12.43
N PHE A 7 -0.65 -4.20 13.54
CA PHE A 7 0.19 -5.40 13.58
C PHE A 7 -0.33 -6.47 12.63
N SER A 8 -1.64 -6.68 12.63
CA SER A 8 -2.26 -7.67 11.72
C SER A 8 -2.00 -7.31 10.26
N ALA A 9 -2.11 -6.03 9.91
CA ALA A 9 -1.83 -5.58 8.55
C ALA A 9 -0.38 -5.84 8.14
N LEU A 10 0.56 -5.67 9.06
CA LEU A 10 1.98 -5.87 8.80
C LEU A 10 2.42 -7.34 8.91
N ALA A 11 1.61 -8.19 9.51
CA ALA A 11 1.93 -9.61 9.68
C ALA A 11 1.60 -10.42 8.43
N SER A 12 2.09 -9.95 7.27
CA SER A 12 1.85 -10.57 5.99
C SER A 12 3.02 -10.27 5.06
N PRO A 13 3.75 -11.28 4.62
CA PRO A 13 4.85 -11.06 3.67
C PRO A 13 4.41 -10.32 2.41
N LYS A 14 3.22 -10.64 1.89
CA LYS A 14 2.72 -9.97 0.68
C LYS A 14 2.45 -8.48 0.92
N ARG A 15 1.87 -8.13 2.08
CA ARG A 15 1.60 -6.72 2.39
C ARG A 15 2.88 -5.93 2.64
N LEU A 16 3.85 -6.55 3.33
CA LEU A 16 5.16 -5.91 3.49
C LEU A 16 5.83 -5.67 2.14
N GLN A 17 5.71 -6.63 1.23
CA GLN A 17 6.25 -6.49 -0.12
C GLN A 17 5.58 -5.34 -0.88
N VAL A 18 4.25 -5.22 -0.76
CA VAL A 18 3.52 -4.11 -1.39
C VAL A 18 4.02 -2.77 -0.86
N LEU A 19 4.17 -2.64 0.46
CA LEU A 19 4.68 -1.41 1.05
C LEU A 19 6.09 -1.08 0.53
N GLU A 20 6.95 -2.08 0.37
CA GLU A 20 8.28 -1.88 -0.17
C GLU A 20 8.22 -1.37 -1.61
N TRP A 21 7.39 -1.97 -2.46
CA TRP A 21 7.24 -1.52 -3.84
C TRP A 21 6.66 -0.11 -3.94
N LEU A 22 5.69 0.22 -3.09
CA LEU A 22 5.05 1.53 -3.11
C LEU A 22 5.94 2.64 -2.54
N LYS A 23 7.06 2.28 -1.92
CA LYS A 23 8.06 3.24 -1.46
C LYS A 23 8.74 3.94 -2.63
N ASP A 24 8.99 3.21 -3.71
CA ASP A 24 9.54 3.75 -4.95
C ASP A 24 8.83 3.10 -6.14
N PRO A 25 7.62 3.56 -6.46
CA PRO A 25 6.80 2.87 -7.45
C PRO A 25 7.39 2.88 -8.85
N ARG A 26 8.16 3.91 -9.22
CA ARG A 26 8.78 3.97 -10.55
C ARG A 26 9.83 2.89 -10.75
N ALA A 27 10.45 2.41 -9.67
CA ALA A 27 11.44 1.34 -9.75
C ALA A 27 10.80 -0.03 -9.94
N HIS A 28 9.51 -0.17 -9.66
CA HIS A 28 8.86 -1.48 -9.58
C HIS A 28 7.69 -1.68 -10.54
N PHE A 29 7.12 -0.61 -11.07
CA PHE A 29 5.94 -0.68 -11.93
C PHE A 29 6.14 0.06 -13.24
N PRO A 30 5.53 -0.44 -14.33
CA PRO A 30 5.58 0.28 -15.61
C PRO A 30 4.73 1.56 -15.54
N PRO A 31 4.95 2.51 -16.46
CA PRO A 31 4.10 3.71 -16.53
C PRO A 31 2.63 3.33 -16.71
N GLN A 32 1.76 4.10 -16.10
CA GLN A 32 0.32 3.90 -16.16
C GLN A 32 -0.33 4.87 -17.14
N ARG A 33 -1.47 4.45 -17.65
CA ARG A 33 -2.22 5.22 -18.64
C ARG A 33 -3.05 6.33 -18.00
N ASP A 34 -3.77 5.99 -16.92
CA ASP A 34 -4.79 6.85 -16.33
C ASP A 34 -4.37 7.52 -15.04
N GLY A 35 -3.12 7.37 -14.63
CA GLY A 35 -2.62 7.98 -13.41
C GLY A 35 -1.12 7.96 -13.35
N ASP A 36 -0.56 8.92 -12.61
CA ASP A 36 0.87 8.97 -12.34
C ASP A 36 1.21 8.06 -11.15
N LEU A 37 2.25 7.25 -11.29
CA LEU A 37 2.66 6.30 -10.25
C LEU A 37 2.94 6.95 -8.91
N VAL A 38 3.47 8.17 -8.89
CA VAL A 38 3.84 8.87 -7.66
C VAL A 38 2.70 9.77 -7.18
N GLU A 39 2.16 10.62 -8.05
CA GLU A 39 1.11 11.57 -7.67
C GLU A 39 -0.20 10.90 -7.31
N ASP A 40 -0.63 9.93 -8.12
CA ASP A 40 -1.92 9.26 -7.94
C ASP A 40 -1.77 7.94 -7.20
N GLY A 41 -0.64 7.28 -7.35
CA GLY A 41 -0.38 5.96 -6.83
C GLY A 41 -0.44 4.88 -7.90
N VAL A 42 -0.38 3.63 -7.47
CA VAL A 42 -0.31 2.46 -8.35
C VAL A 42 -1.68 1.79 -8.45
N CYS A 43 -2.12 1.52 -9.67
CA CYS A 43 -3.38 0.84 -9.93
C CYS A 43 -3.35 -0.58 -9.32
N VAL A 44 -4.45 -0.98 -8.70
CA VAL A 44 -4.57 -2.29 -8.06
C VAL A 44 -4.27 -3.44 -9.03
N ILE A 45 -4.57 -3.28 -10.30
CA ILE A 45 -4.29 -4.33 -11.31
C ILE A 45 -2.79 -4.59 -11.41
N PHE A 46 -1.96 -3.55 -11.43
CA PHE A 46 -0.52 -3.71 -11.48
C PHE A 46 0.03 -4.36 -10.22
N ILE A 47 -0.55 -4.02 -9.07
CA ILE A 47 -0.16 -4.61 -7.79
C ILE A 47 -0.52 -6.11 -7.78
N ALA A 48 -1.72 -6.45 -8.23
CA ALA A 48 -2.17 -7.84 -8.33
C ALA A 48 -1.25 -8.65 -9.23
N ASP A 49 -0.92 -8.11 -10.41
CA ASP A 49 -0.03 -8.79 -11.36
C ASP A 49 1.34 -9.04 -10.74
N LYS A 50 1.90 -8.05 -10.08
CA LYS A 50 3.23 -8.17 -9.48
C LYS A 50 3.25 -9.15 -8.31
N LEU A 51 2.17 -9.18 -7.51
CA LEU A 51 2.02 -10.16 -6.43
C LEU A 51 1.74 -11.57 -6.94
N GLY A 52 1.28 -11.69 -8.17
CA GLY A 52 0.86 -12.98 -8.72
C GLY A 52 -0.43 -13.50 -8.13
N VAL A 53 -1.36 -12.60 -7.80
CA VAL A 53 -2.66 -12.96 -7.21
C VAL A 53 -3.79 -12.36 -8.03
N ALA A 54 -4.99 -12.86 -7.79
CA ALA A 54 -6.19 -12.30 -8.42
C ALA A 54 -6.46 -10.89 -7.85
N GLN A 55 -7.09 -10.04 -8.65
CA GLN A 55 -7.38 -8.66 -8.25
C GLN A 55 -8.16 -8.57 -6.93
N PRO A 56 -9.20 -9.39 -6.66
CA PRO A 56 -9.90 -9.32 -5.38
C PRO A 56 -8.98 -9.61 -4.18
N THR A 57 -8.01 -10.50 -4.34
CA THR A 57 -7.04 -10.80 -3.28
C THR A 57 -6.12 -9.60 -3.03
N ALA A 58 -5.62 -8.99 -4.10
CA ALA A 58 -4.81 -7.77 -3.96
C ALA A 58 -5.61 -6.65 -3.30
N THR A 59 -6.87 -6.48 -3.71
CA THR A 59 -7.75 -5.47 -3.11
C THR A 59 -7.93 -5.72 -1.61
N ALA A 60 -8.10 -6.97 -1.19
CA ALA A 60 -8.24 -7.30 0.22
C ALA A 60 -6.98 -6.90 1.02
N HIS A 61 -5.79 -7.17 0.48
CA HIS A 61 -4.54 -6.76 1.12
C HIS A 61 -4.45 -5.24 1.23
N LEU A 62 -4.77 -4.53 0.15
CA LEU A 62 -4.70 -3.07 0.14
C LEU A 62 -5.72 -2.42 1.07
N LYS A 63 -6.92 -2.99 1.17
CA LYS A 63 -7.92 -2.52 2.13
C LYS A 63 -7.47 -2.72 3.56
N ALA A 64 -6.80 -3.84 3.87
CA ALA A 64 -6.23 -4.05 5.20
C ALA A 64 -5.18 -2.97 5.53
N LEU A 65 -4.30 -2.67 4.58
CA LEU A 65 -3.30 -1.61 4.75
C LEU A 65 -3.95 -0.22 4.89
N ALA A 66 -5.02 0.03 4.14
CA ALA A 66 -5.74 1.30 4.22
C ALA A 66 -6.45 1.48 5.57
N ARG A 67 -7.08 0.41 6.08
CA ARG A 67 -7.72 0.45 7.41
C ARG A 67 -6.70 0.71 8.51
N ALA A 68 -5.49 0.23 8.35
CA ALA A 68 -4.40 0.52 9.29
C ALA A 68 -3.80 1.92 9.09
N GLY A 69 -4.24 2.66 8.08
CA GLY A 69 -3.77 4.02 7.80
C GLY A 69 -2.42 4.08 7.10
N LEU A 70 -1.92 2.97 6.58
CA LEU A 70 -0.57 2.90 6.00
C LEU A 70 -0.53 3.23 4.52
N VAL A 71 -1.67 3.11 3.83
CA VAL A 71 -1.81 3.52 2.44
C VAL A 71 -3.08 4.34 2.28
N THR A 72 -3.11 5.16 1.24
CA THR A 72 -4.30 5.90 0.82
C THR A 72 -4.72 5.42 -0.55
N SER A 73 -6.00 5.58 -0.87
CA SER A 73 -6.55 5.22 -2.16
C SER A 73 -7.16 6.42 -2.85
N LYS A 74 -7.14 6.38 -4.18
CA LYS A 74 -7.75 7.41 -5.02
C LYS A 74 -8.50 6.72 -6.14
N ARG A 75 -9.75 7.10 -6.34
CA ARG A 75 -10.55 6.56 -7.44
C ARG A 75 -10.61 7.54 -8.59
N VAL A 76 -10.26 7.06 -9.79
CA VAL A 76 -10.35 7.84 -11.03
C VAL A 76 -11.12 6.97 -12.02
N GLY A 77 -12.38 7.35 -12.30
CA GLY A 77 -13.25 6.52 -13.13
C GLY A 77 -13.47 5.16 -12.49
N GLN A 78 -13.14 4.11 -13.21
CA GLN A 78 -13.28 2.73 -12.73
C GLN A 78 -12.03 2.21 -12.05
N TRP A 79 -10.95 3.01 -11.99
CA TRP A 79 -9.64 2.58 -11.50
C TRP A 79 -9.40 3.08 -10.08
N THR A 80 -8.83 2.22 -9.23
CA THR A 80 -8.40 2.59 -7.87
C THR A 80 -6.89 2.52 -7.82
N PHE A 81 -6.28 3.61 -7.35
CA PHE A 81 -4.83 3.76 -7.22
C PHE A 81 -4.47 3.82 -5.74
N TYR A 82 -3.34 3.25 -5.38
CA TYR A 82 -2.89 3.19 -4.00
C TYR A 82 -1.48 3.75 -3.87
N LYS A 83 -1.24 4.51 -2.80
CA LYS A 83 0.11 4.95 -2.45
C LYS A 83 0.29 4.95 -0.95
N ARG A 84 1.56 4.91 -0.52
CA ARG A 84 1.89 4.92 0.91
C ARG A 84 1.51 6.26 1.51
N ASP A 85 1.07 6.21 2.76
CA ASP A 85 0.94 7.43 3.59
C ASP A 85 2.25 7.59 4.35
N GLU A 86 3.16 8.40 3.82
CA GLU A 86 4.49 8.54 4.41
C GLU A 86 4.46 9.16 5.80
N LYS A 87 3.50 10.05 6.07
CA LYS A 87 3.33 10.64 7.40
C LYS A 87 2.92 9.59 8.42
N ALA A 88 1.95 8.76 8.07
CA ALA A 88 1.46 7.70 8.96
C ALA A 88 2.55 6.67 9.21
N ILE A 89 3.30 6.29 8.17
CA ILE A 89 4.38 5.32 8.31
C ILE A 89 5.51 5.88 9.18
N ALA A 90 5.86 7.15 9.01
CA ALA A 90 6.87 7.79 9.85
C ALA A 90 6.42 7.82 11.32
N ALA A 91 5.14 8.10 11.56
CA ALA A 91 4.59 8.09 12.92
C ALA A 91 4.66 6.69 13.53
N LEU A 92 4.32 5.65 12.76
CA LEU A 92 4.42 4.28 13.22
C LEU A 92 5.85 3.90 13.58
N LYS A 93 6.81 4.28 12.74
CA LYS A 93 8.24 4.02 13.01
C LYS A 93 8.69 4.68 14.32
N ARG A 94 8.22 5.90 14.60
CA ARG A 94 8.52 6.59 15.86
C ARG A 94 7.92 5.86 17.06
N GLU A 95 6.68 5.38 16.92
CA GLU A 95 6.04 4.61 18.00
C GLU A 95 6.81 3.34 18.31
N ILE A 96 7.19 2.59 17.25
CA ILE A 96 7.97 1.37 17.42
C ILE A 96 9.28 1.66 18.15
N ARG A 97 9.99 2.70 17.72
CA ARG A 97 11.27 3.09 18.33
C ARG A 97 11.14 3.48 19.79
N THR A 98 10.04 4.13 20.14
CA THR A 98 9.80 4.64 21.49
C THR A 98 9.31 3.56 22.43
N GLU A 99 8.42 2.66 21.96
CA GLU A 99 7.73 1.70 22.82
C GLU A 99 8.36 0.31 22.83
N LEU A 100 9.21 0.00 21.88
CA LEU A 100 9.95 -1.26 21.84
C LEU A 100 11.43 -1.05 22.13
#